data_d1ff6b7b092893959fd4f9de30070cc2
#
_entry.id   d1ff6b7b092893959fd4f9de30070cc2
#
_cell.length_a   1.000
_cell.length_b   1.000
_cell.length_c   1.000
_cell.angle_alpha   90.00
_cell.angle_beta   90.00
_cell.angle_gamma   90.00
#
_symmetry.space_group_name_H-M   'P 1'
#
loop_
_entity.id
_entity.type
_entity.pdbx_description
1 polymer ?
#
loop_
_entity_poly.entity_id
_entity_poly.type
_entity_poly.pdbx_seq_one_letter_code
_entity_poly.pdbx_strand_id
1 'polypeptide(L)'
;RDKTIIVFLITTGCLLNELVSLKWKDLMVDDEDNYYVRLGKKKKERIVKLHPYCFRLIEEYRHYSLLPEVIMPTEDFVFTTQKSNYITDRNVRLIVRKALDLAGLSNYSAKDFRHSFAAISLRLGADEEDVKNQLGWSDKYYAIRYKYVLNFVDSQSVDYLIDNDEILINTK
;
A
#
# COMPACT_ATOMS: atom_id res chain seq x y z
N ARG A 1 5.52 -10.78 9.31
CA ARG A 1 5.81 -9.34 9.39
C ARG A 1 6.14 -8.76 8.01
N ASP A 2 7.25 -9.19 7.34
CA ASP A 2 7.76 -8.53 6.13
C ASP A 2 6.76 -8.56 4.98
N LYS A 3 6.08 -9.71 4.76
CA LYS A 3 4.98 -9.82 3.80
C LYS A 3 3.84 -8.85 4.15
N THR A 4 3.46 -8.77 5.41
CA THR A 4 2.40 -7.88 5.89
C THR A 4 2.72 -6.41 5.60
N ILE A 5 3.98 -6.00 5.86
CA ILE A 5 4.47 -4.64 5.55
C ILE A 5 4.34 -4.34 4.05
N ILE A 6 4.78 -5.24 3.17
CA ILE A 6 4.70 -5.06 1.72
C ILE A 6 3.24 -4.92 1.26
N VAL A 7 2.37 -5.85 1.72
CA VAL A 7 0.94 -5.81 1.36
C VAL A 7 0.28 -4.54 1.88
N PHE A 8 0.61 -4.11 3.11
CA PHE A 8 0.07 -2.87 3.67
C PHE A 8 0.46 -1.65 2.82
N LEU A 9 1.73 -1.53 2.43
CA LEU A 9 2.20 -0.43 1.58
C LEU A 9 1.49 -0.40 0.20
N ILE A 10 1.33 -1.58 -0.42
CA ILE A 10 0.70 -1.70 -1.75
C ILE A 10 -0.79 -1.39 -1.68
N THR A 11 -1.50 -1.87 -0.66
CA THR A 11 -2.97 -1.78 -0.58
C THR A 11 -3.48 -0.49 0.03
N THR A 12 -2.64 0.27 0.74
CA THR A 12 -3.02 1.55 1.35
C THR A 12 -2.38 2.75 0.65
N GLY A 13 -1.26 2.56 -0.03
CA GLY A 13 -0.45 3.65 -0.57
C GLY A 13 0.10 4.59 0.49
N CYS A 14 0.18 4.17 1.76
CA CYS A 14 0.63 5.02 2.88
C CYS A 14 2.10 5.43 2.75
N LEU A 15 2.48 6.46 3.48
CA LEU A 15 3.88 6.87 3.60
C LEU A 15 4.61 5.95 4.59
N LEU A 16 5.94 5.80 4.44
CA LEU A 16 6.73 4.98 5.36
C LEU A 16 6.64 5.46 6.81
N ASN A 17 6.63 6.78 7.02
CA ASN A 17 6.49 7.35 8.36
C ASN A 17 5.11 7.10 8.99
N GLU A 18 4.06 6.92 8.18
CA GLU A 18 2.74 6.50 8.65
C GLU A 18 2.77 5.04 9.08
N LEU A 19 3.35 4.16 8.27
CA LEU A 19 3.49 2.74 8.59
C LEU A 19 4.31 2.51 9.88
N VAL A 20 5.46 3.14 10.04
CA VAL A 20 6.31 2.93 11.22
C VAL A 20 5.73 3.51 12.50
N SER A 21 4.78 4.44 12.39
CA SER A 21 4.07 5.02 13.53
C SER A 21 2.71 4.37 13.83
N LEU A 22 2.32 3.36 13.05
CA LEU A 22 1.03 2.69 13.18
C LEU A 22 0.93 1.94 14.51
N LYS A 23 -0.17 2.15 15.21
CA LYS A 23 -0.47 1.50 16.49
C LYS A 23 -1.71 0.62 16.37
N TRP A 24 -1.86 -0.33 17.28
CA TRP A 24 -3.01 -1.24 17.29
C TRP A 24 -4.35 -0.50 17.39
N LYS A 25 -4.42 0.61 18.13
CA LYS A 25 -5.61 1.46 18.24
C LYS A 25 -6.02 2.16 16.93
N ASP A 26 -5.12 2.22 15.96
CA ASP A 26 -5.37 2.86 14.67
C ASP A 26 -6.08 1.93 13.68
N LEU A 27 -6.18 0.62 14.01
CA LEU A 27 -6.94 -0.37 13.26
C LEU A 27 -8.38 -0.42 13.79
N MET A 28 -9.34 -0.37 12.89
CA MET A 28 -10.76 -0.29 13.22
C MET A 28 -11.56 -1.27 12.37
N VAL A 29 -12.63 -1.78 12.95
CA VAL A 29 -13.62 -2.62 12.28
C VAL A 29 -14.98 -2.00 12.57
N ASP A 30 -15.85 -1.87 11.57
CA ASP A 30 -17.22 -1.43 11.76
C ASP A 30 -18.18 -2.63 11.99
N ASP A 31 -19.45 -2.34 12.21
CA ASP A 31 -20.49 -3.34 12.49
C ASP A 31 -20.79 -4.24 11.27
N GLU A 32 -20.30 -3.86 10.08
CA GLU A 32 -20.46 -4.61 8.82
C GLU A 32 -19.20 -5.40 8.45
N ASP A 33 -18.24 -5.55 9.37
CA ASP A 33 -16.93 -6.18 9.14
C ASP A 33 -16.09 -5.51 8.05
N ASN A 34 -16.27 -4.21 7.83
CA ASN A 34 -15.33 -3.43 7.04
C ASN A 34 -14.14 -3.00 7.90
N TYR A 35 -12.97 -3.07 7.31
CA TYR A 35 -11.71 -2.77 7.98
C TYR A 35 -11.20 -1.40 7.56
N TYR A 36 -10.74 -0.65 8.54
CA TYR A 36 -10.18 0.69 8.33
C TYR A 36 -8.89 0.88 9.11
N VAL A 37 -8.11 1.85 8.67
CA VAL A 37 -6.90 2.27 9.39
C VAL A 37 -6.82 3.79 9.43
N ARG A 38 -6.46 4.31 10.60
CA ARG A 38 -6.17 5.73 10.79
C ARG A 38 -4.71 5.98 10.44
N LEU A 39 -4.46 6.84 9.46
CA LEU A 39 -3.14 7.21 8.98
C LEU A 39 -2.89 8.70 9.13
N GLY A 40 -1.62 9.08 9.30
CA GLY A 40 -1.21 10.47 9.46
C GLY A 40 -1.29 10.96 10.90
N LYS A 41 -1.12 12.27 11.07
CA LYS A 41 -1.18 12.94 12.39
C LYS A 41 -1.74 14.34 12.24
N LYS A 42 -2.50 14.81 13.25
CA LYS A 42 -3.05 16.17 13.30
C LYS A 42 -3.86 16.49 12.05
N LYS A 43 -3.57 17.60 11.38
CA LYS A 43 -4.29 18.07 10.19
C LYS A 43 -4.16 17.15 8.96
N LYS A 44 -3.26 16.17 8.99
CA LYS A 44 -3.07 15.18 7.92
C LYS A 44 -3.62 13.81 8.28
N GLU A 45 -4.35 13.72 9.40
CA GLU A 45 -5.00 12.49 9.81
C GLU A 45 -6.16 12.18 8.86
N ARG A 46 -6.27 10.91 8.49
CA ARG A 46 -7.35 10.38 7.66
C ARG A 46 -7.63 8.93 8.01
N ILE A 47 -8.87 8.51 7.79
CA ILE A 47 -9.29 7.12 7.90
C ILE A 47 -9.40 6.59 6.47
N VAL A 48 -8.75 5.47 6.20
CA VAL A 48 -8.76 4.83 4.91
C VAL A 48 -9.24 3.39 5.03
N LYS A 49 -9.95 2.90 4.02
CA LYS A 49 -10.41 1.52 3.98
C LYS A 49 -9.22 0.59 3.80
N LEU A 50 -9.19 -0.48 4.58
CA LEU A 50 -8.15 -1.49 4.54
C LEU A 50 -8.69 -2.73 3.82
N HIS A 51 -7.94 -3.26 2.87
CA HIS A 51 -8.34 -4.47 2.16
C HIS A 51 -8.43 -5.67 3.14
N PRO A 52 -9.50 -6.49 3.11
CA PRO A 52 -9.68 -7.61 4.05
C PRO A 52 -8.48 -8.56 4.12
N TYR A 53 -7.83 -8.83 2.99
CA TYR A 53 -6.61 -9.64 2.95
C TYR A 53 -5.45 -9.00 3.73
N CYS A 54 -5.31 -7.68 3.66
CA CYS A 54 -4.28 -6.96 4.43
C CYS A 54 -4.56 -7.05 5.93
N PHE A 55 -5.81 -6.84 6.34
CA PHE A 55 -6.21 -6.95 7.74
C PHE A 55 -5.94 -8.36 8.28
N ARG A 56 -6.33 -9.40 7.54
CA ARG A 56 -6.05 -10.80 7.91
C ARG A 56 -4.54 -11.06 8.10
N LEU A 57 -3.69 -10.53 7.24
CA LEU A 57 -2.23 -10.66 7.41
C LEU A 57 -1.71 -9.93 8.67
N ILE A 58 -2.34 -8.83 9.06
CA ILE A 58 -2.00 -8.12 10.30
C ILE A 58 -2.39 -8.96 11.51
N GLU A 59 -3.58 -9.57 11.51
CA GLU A 59 -4.04 -10.45 12.58
C GLU A 59 -3.19 -11.74 12.66
N GLU A 60 -2.85 -12.34 11.53
CA GLU A 60 -1.92 -13.46 11.49
C GLU A 60 -0.56 -13.06 12.07
N TYR A 61 -0.02 -11.91 11.67
CA TYR A 61 1.23 -11.40 12.21
C TYR A 61 1.13 -11.18 13.73
N ARG A 62 0.04 -10.61 14.19
CA ARG A 62 -0.24 -10.44 15.62
C ARG A 62 -0.19 -11.79 16.35
N HIS A 63 -0.93 -12.76 15.85
CA HIS A 63 -1.03 -14.10 16.46
C HIS A 63 0.31 -14.84 16.53
N TYR A 64 1.12 -14.79 15.48
CA TYR A 64 2.39 -15.52 15.41
C TYR A 64 3.60 -14.79 15.99
N SER A 65 3.53 -13.46 16.07
CA SER A 65 4.66 -12.65 16.54
C SER A 65 4.59 -12.30 18.02
N LEU A 66 3.42 -12.46 18.60
CA LEU A 66 3.12 -12.11 19.97
C LEU A 66 2.63 -13.37 20.66
N LEU A 67 3.22 -13.69 21.81
CA LEU A 67 2.72 -14.81 22.62
C LEU A 67 1.23 -14.63 22.87
N PRO A 68 0.39 -15.65 22.68
CA PRO A 68 -1.07 -15.54 22.75
C PRO A 68 -1.62 -14.99 24.07
N GLU A 69 -0.82 -15.01 25.12
CA GLU A 69 -1.19 -14.63 26.49
C GLU A 69 -0.97 -13.16 26.80
N VAL A 70 -0.35 -12.39 25.88
CA VAL A 70 -0.07 -10.97 26.12
C VAL A 70 -1.19 -10.14 25.50
N ILE A 71 -2.03 -9.56 26.35
CA ILE A 71 -2.94 -8.47 25.95
C ILE A 71 -2.06 -7.29 25.52
N MET A 72 -1.97 -7.07 24.22
CA MET A 72 -1.18 -5.95 23.68
C MET A 72 -1.86 -4.63 24.05
N PRO A 73 -1.13 -3.71 24.68
CA PRO A 73 -1.63 -2.36 24.85
C PRO A 73 -1.98 -1.76 23.47
N THR A 74 -3.16 -1.16 23.36
CA THR A 74 -3.62 -0.54 22.12
C THR A 74 -2.69 0.58 21.63
N GLU A 75 -1.89 1.12 22.54
CA GLU A 75 -0.88 2.14 22.27
C GLU A 75 0.42 1.61 21.66
N ASP A 76 0.63 0.30 21.66
CA ASP A 76 1.84 -0.29 21.09
C ASP A 76 1.85 -0.25 19.56
N PHE A 77 3.04 -0.20 19.01
CA PHE A 77 3.24 -0.22 17.57
C PHE A 77 2.85 -1.57 16.96
N VAL A 78 2.22 -1.53 15.79
CA VAL A 78 1.85 -2.74 15.05
C VAL A 78 3.11 -3.48 14.59
N PHE A 79 4.07 -2.77 14.02
CA PHE A 79 5.29 -3.39 13.49
C PHE A 79 6.48 -3.19 14.42
N THR A 80 7.03 -4.30 14.88
CA THR A 80 8.15 -4.34 15.82
C THR A 80 9.36 -5.07 15.22
N THR A 81 10.50 -5.02 15.93
CA THR A 81 11.69 -5.80 15.62
C THR A 81 12.05 -6.68 16.82
N GLN A 82 12.95 -7.64 16.63
CA GLN A 82 13.46 -8.46 17.76
C GLN A 82 14.19 -7.65 18.83
N LYS A 83 14.65 -6.44 18.48
CA LYS A 83 15.47 -5.58 19.35
C LYS A 83 14.75 -4.34 19.84
N SER A 84 13.53 -4.05 19.31
CA SER A 84 12.80 -2.83 19.61
C SER A 84 11.31 -3.05 19.45
N ASN A 85 10.52 -2.37 20.26
CA ASN A 85 9.06 -2.35 20.20
C ASN A 85 8.50 -1.50 19.05
N TYR A 86 9.34 -1.05 18.13
CA TYR A 86 8.95 -0.37 16.89
C TYR A 86 9.93 -0.70 15.77
N ILE A 87 9.46 -0.57 14.53
CA ILE A 87 10.28 -0.66 13.33
C ILE A 87 10.68 0.74 12.83
N THR A 88 11.87 0.88 12.28
CA THR A 88 12.33 2.16 11.73
C THR A 88 12.07 2.25 10.21
N ASP A 89 12.02 3.47 9.67
CA ASP A 89 11.95 3.74 8.23
C ASP A 89 13.09 3.02 7.47
N ARG A 90 14.30 3.03 8.04
CA ARG A 90 15.46 2.30 7.47
C ARG A 90 15.21 0.80 7.36
N ASN A 91 14.64 0.18 8.40
CA ASN A 91 14.33 -1.25 8.36
C ASN A 91 13.26 -1.56 7.29
N VAL A 92 12.22 -0.73 7.18
CA VAL A 92 11.18 -0.91 6.16
C VAL A 92 11.77 -0.78 4.75
N ARG A 93 12.66 0.21 4.52
CA ARG A 93 13.36 0.33 3.22
C ARG A 93 14.19 -0.90 2.87
N LEU A 94 14.86 -1.51 3.84
CA LEU A 94 15.62 -2.75 3.62
C LEU A 94 14.70 -3.93 3.27
N ILE A 95 13.55 -4.07 3.96
CA ILE A 95 12.55 -5.09 3.67
C ILE A 95 12.02 -4.91 2.23
N VAL A 96 11.63 -3.68 1.87
CA VAL A 96 11.14 -3.35 0.53
C VAL A 96 12.20 -3.63 -0.53
N ARG A 97 13.44 -3.19 -0.30
CA ARG A 97 14.55 -3.43 -1.23
C ARG A 97 14.72 -4.92 -1.49
N LYS A 98 14.80 -5.73 -0.42
CA LYS A 98 14.93 -7.19 -0.55
C LYS A 98 13.78 -7.80 -1.35
N ALA A 99 12.54 -7.38 -1.11
CA ALA A 99 11.37 -7.88 -1.83
C ALA A 99 11.41 -7.51 -3.32
N LEU A 100 11.77 -6.26 -3.63
CA LEU A 100 11.89 -5.78 -5.00
C LEU A 100 13.04 -6.47 -5.75
N ASP A 101 14.18 -6.68 -5.11
CA ASP A 101 15.32 -7.40 -5.71
C ASP A 101 14.96 -8.85 -6.04
N LEU A 102 14.24 -9.54 -5.14
CA LEU A 102 13.73 -10.90 -5.37
C LEU A 102 12.70 -10.96 -6.51
N ALA A 103 11.96 -9.87 -6.74
CA ALA A 103 10.99 -9.75 -7.82
C ALA A 103 11.62 -9.28 -9.16
N GLY A 104 12.93 -9.04 -9.23
CA GLY A 104 13.59 -8.47 -10.41
C GLY A 104 13.31 -6.98 -10.64
N LEU A 105 12.83 -6.27 -9.61
CA LEU A 105 12.40 -4.87 -9.65
C LEU A 105 13.37 -3.94 -8.90
N SER A 106 14.67 -4.17 -8.99
CA SER A 106 15.71 -3.46 -8.23
C SER A 106 15.77 -1.95 -8.48
N ASN A 107 15.21 -1.47 -9.60
CA ASN A 107 15.16 -0.04 -9.94
C ASN A 107 14.06 0.73 -9.20
N TYR A 108 13.15 0.02 -8.51
CA TYR A 108 12.04 0.60 -7.78
C TYR A 108 12.32 0.72 -6.28
N SER A 109 11.46 1.43 -5.57
CA SER A 109 11.59 1.72 -4.15
C SER A 109 10.23 1.72 -3.43
N ALA A 110 10.22 1.89 -2.13
CA ALA A 110 8.99 2.01 -1.36
C ALA A 110 8.07 3.17 -1.81
N LYS A 111 8.62 4.20 -2.43
CA LYS A 111 7.84 5.32 -2.98
C LYS A 111 6.98 4.86 -4.15
N ASP A 112 7.48 3.90 -4.92
CA ASP A 112 6.79 3.43 -6.12
C ASP A 112 5.54 2.62 -5.79
N PHE A 113 5.44 1.99 -4.61
CA PHE A 113 4.20 1.36 -4.15
C PHE A 113 3.04 2.35 -4.05
N ARG A 114 3.31 3.56 -3.55
CA ARG A 114 2.30 4.61 -3.49
C ARG A 114 1.92 5.15 -4.86
N HIS A 115 2.88 5.27 -5.77
CA HIS A 115 2.61 5.63 -7.16
C HIS A 115 1.78 4.55 -7.86
N SER A 116 2.15 3.28 -7.67
CA SER A 116 1.42 2.14 -8.20
C SER A 116 -0.01 2.08 -7.66
N PHE A 117 -0.21 2.32 -6.35
CA PHE A 117 -1.54 2.39 -5.77
C PHE A 117 -2.40 3.43 -6.49
N ALA A 118 -1.89 4.65 -6.67
CA ALA A 118 -2.62 5.71 -7.37
C ALA A 118 -2.97 5.32 -8.81
N ALA A 119 -1.98 4.85 -9.56
CA ALA A 119 -2.15 4.48 -10.96
C ALA A 119 -3.15 3.31 -11.13
N ILE A 120 -3.00 2.25 -10.34
CA ILE A 120 -3.87 1.07 -10.43
C ILE A 120 -5.30 1.43 -10.01
N SER A 121 -5.49 2.19 -8.92
CA SER A 121 -6.82 2.59 -8.46
C SER A 121 -7.56 3.38 -9.54
N LEU A 122 -6.92 4.37 -10.15
CA LEU A 122 -7.49 5.17 -11.23
C LEU A 122 -7.78 4.33 -12.49
N ARG A 123 -6.90 3.41 -12.85
CA ARG A 123 -7.10 2.49 -13.98
C ARG A 123 -8.30 1.57 -13.74
N LEU A 124 -8.53 1.16 -12.51
CA LEU A 124 -9.69 0.35 -12.12
C LEU A 124 -10.98 1.17 -11.94
N GLY A 125 -10.95 2.48 -12.23
CA GLY A 125 -12.12 3.33 -12.23
C GLY A 125 -12.41 4.06 -10.92
N ALA A 126 -11.45 4.11 -9.99
CA ALA A 126 -11.59 4.94 -8.80
C ALA A 126 -11.66 6.44 -9.17
N ASP A 127 -12.49 7.19 -8.44
CA ASP A 127 -12.57 8.64 -8.60
C ASP A 127 -11.28 9.34 -8.11
N GLU A 128 -10.91 10.44 -8.75
CA GLU A 128 -9.70 11.21 -8.40
C GLU A 128 -9.77 11.79 -6.98
N GLU A 129 -10.98 12.12 -6.52
CA GLU A 129 -11.18 12.63 -5.16
C GLU A 129 -10.99 11.52 -4.14
N ASP A 130 -11.45 10.31 -4.42
CA ASP A 130 -11.25 9.13 -3.56
C ASP A 130 -9.77 8.79 -3.43
N VAL A 131 -9.04 8.77 -4.55
CA VAL A 131 -7.58 8.51 -4.54
C VAL A 131 -6.84 9.61 -3.80
N LYS A 132 -7.20 10.87 -3.99
CA LYS A 132 -6.64 12.01 -3.25
C LYS A 132 -6.86 11.84 -1.75
N ASN A 133 -8.09 11.52 -1.32
CA ASN A 133 -8.46 11.34 0.09
C ASN A 133 -7.73 10.14 0.70
N GLN A 134 -7.72 9.00 0.02
CA GLN A 134 -6.99 7.80 0.43
C GLN A 134 -5.50 8.09 0.64
N LEU A 135 -4.89 8.81 -0.27
CA LEU A 135 -3.47 9.15 -0.20
C LEU A 135 -3.17 10.37 0.67
N GLY A 136 -4.18 11.16 1.07
CA GLY A 136 -4.00 12.39 1.85
C GLY A 136 -3.28 13.49 1.07
N TRP A 137 -3.54 13.59 -0.24
CA TRP A 137 -3.06 14.68 -1.06
C TRP A 137 -3.88 15.96 -0.82
N SER A 138 -3.24 17.10 -0.90
CA SER A 138 -3.91 18.41 -0.73
C SER A 138 -4.76 18.80 -1.93
N ASP A 139 -4.42 18.28 -3.12
CA ASP A 139 -5.08 18.63 -4.38
C ASP A 139 -5.30 17.39 -5.24
N LYS A 140 -6.50 17.27 -5.84
CA LYS A 140 -6.84 16.24 -6.82
C LYS A 140 -5.99 16.29 -8.10
N TYR A 141 -5.35 17.42 -8.38
CA TYR A 141 -4.45 17.56 -9.51
C TYR A 141 -3.35 16.50 -9.53
N TYR A 142 -2.91 16.04 -8.36
CA TYR A 142 -1.95 14.93 -8.27
C TYR A 142 -2.54 13.62 -8.83
N ALA A 143 -3.81 13.32 -8.55
CA ALA A 143 -4.50 12.15 -9.10
C ALA A 143 -4.74 12.28 -10.61
N ILE A 144 -5.18 13.46 -11.06
CA ILE A 144 -5.43 13.77 -12.46
C ILE A 144 -4.17 13.52 -13.32
N ARG A 145 -2.98 13.85 -12.84
CA ARG A 145 -1.72 13.58 -13.55
C ARG A 145 -1.52 12.10 -13.86
N TYR A 146 -1.87 11.21 -12.94
CA TYR A 146 -1.79 9.76 -13.19
C TYR A 146 -2.78 9.34 -14.28
N LYS A 147 -3.98 9.88 -14.27
CA LYS A 147 -4.99 9.60 -15.30
C LYS A 147 -4.50 10.02 -16.70
N TYR A 148 -3.87 11.16 -16.82
CA TYR A 148 -3.26 11.58 -18.08
C TYR A 148 -2.16 10.63 -18.55
N VAL A 149 -1.29 10.19 -17.65
CA VAL A 149 -0.23 9.24 -18.00
C VAL A 149 -0.81 7.90 -18.41
N LEU A 150 -1.83 7.41 -17.71
CA LEU A 150 -2.51 6.14 -18.04
C LEU A 150 -3.21 6.23 -19.41
N ASN A 151 -3.97 7.29 -19.65
CA ASN A 151 -4.63 7.51 -20.94
C ASN A 151 -3.60 7.65 -22.09
N PHE A 152 -2.46 8.28 -21.82
CA PHE A 152 -1.38 8.39 -22.80
C PHE A 152 -0.78 7.01 -23.13
N VAL A 153 -0.60 6.16 -22.13
CA VAL A 153 -0.10 4.78 -22.33
C VAL A 153 -1.13 3.93 -23.06
N ASP A 154 -2.40 4.01 -22.65
CA ASP A 154 -3.50 3.25 -23.26
C ASP A 154 -3.84 3.72 -24.70
N SER A 155 -3.45 4.91 -25.09
CA SER A 155 -3.62 5.47 -26.45
C SER A 155 -2.42 5.26 -27.38
N GLN A 156 -1.43 4.48 -26.95
CA GLN A 156 -0.25 4.20 -27.77
C GLN A 156 -0.57 3.23 -28.91
N SER A 157 0.15 3.40 -30.02
CA SER A 157 0.03 2.58 -31.23
C SER A 157 0.24 1.07 -31.02
N VAL A 158 0.75 0.67 -29.86
CA VAL A 158 0.92 -0.74 -29.46
C VAL A 158 -0.44 -1.45 -29.37
N ASP A 159 -1.51 -0.77 -28.88
CA ASP A 159 -2.84 -1.38 -28.80
C ASP A 159 -3.42 -1.62 -30.19
N TYR A 160 -3.12 -0.73 -31.14
CA TYR A 160 -3.48 -0.88 -32.53
C TYR A 160 -2.88 -2.15 -33.18
N LEU A 161 -1.65 -2.53 -32.75
CA LEU A 161 -0.97 -3.71 -33.27
C LEU A 161 -1.53 -4.99 -32.64
N ILE A 162 -2.00 -4.91 -31.39
CA ILE A 162 -2.60 -6.05 -30.69
C ILE A 162 -4.02 -6.32 -31.24
N ASP A 163 -4.82 -5.26 -31.41
CA ASP A 163 -6.20 -5.37 -31.89
C ASP A 163 -6.30 -5.85 -33.35
N ASN A 164 -5.24 -5.72 -34.13
CA ASN A 164 -5.22 -6.14 -35.53
C ASN A 164 -4.46 -7.46 -35.78
N ASP A 165 -4.15 -8.26 -34.73
CA ASP A 165 -3.40 -9.53 -34.82
C ASP A 165 -2.05 -9.44 -35.56
N GLU A 166 -1.48 -8.24 -35.71
CA GLU A 166 -0.24 -8.04 -36.48
C GLU A 166 1.02 -8.32 -35.65
N ILE A 167 0.90 -8.47 -34.34
CA ILE A 167 2.00 -8.96 -33.51
C ILE A 167 1.78 -10.44 -33.23
N LEU A 168 2.30 -11.26 -34.09
CA LEU A 168 2.58 -12.66 -33.78
C LEU A 168 3.73 -12.72 -32.79
N ILE A 169 3.42 -12.76 -31.50
CA ILE A 169 4.40 -13.17 -30.50
C ILE A 169 4.65 -14.66 -30.72
N ASN A 170 5.59 -14.96 -31.60
CA ASN A 170 6.14 -16.28 -31.72
C ASN A 170 6.98 -16.59 -30.49
N THR A 171 6.31 -17.04 -29.42
CA THR A 171 6.97 -17.80 -28.36
C THR A 171 7.08 -19.23 -28.83
N LYS A 172 8.23 -19.56 -29.44
CA LYS A 172 8.73 -20.92 -29.49
C LYS A 172 9.74 -21.12 -28.39
#